data_eb635a3584cd589fef287b9279e37354
#
_entry.id   eb635a3584cd589fef287b9279e37354
#
_cell.length_a   1.000
_cell.length_b   1.000
_cell.length_c   1.000
_cell.angle_alpha   90.00
_cell.angle_beta   90.00
_cell.angle_gamma   90.00
#
_symmetry.space_group_name_H-M   'P 1'
#
loop_
_entity.id
_entity.type
_entity.pdbx_description
1 polymer ?
#
loop_
_entity_poly.entity_id
_entity_poly.type
_entity_poly.pdbx_seq_one_letter_code
_entity_poly.pdbx_strand_id
1 'polypeptide(L)'
;MKYINKPKDIIYPLGLALVLIAGIVIGIKLQQAPGRPSLTVYPRADKLTNVLKYIEDQYVDTVSVSTLVENTIPVLLKNLDPHSVYIPASELKAVNEPLDGGFDGIGITFNMPNDTIVVVSTVQGGPSEKIGLLAGDRIVTIDGQNVAGIGFPQDEVVKLLKGPNLTRVKVGIVRKGVDEIMVFEIVRDKIPIYSIDISLMLDDEMGYIKISRFARTTYKEFIDAVSKLQKQGMT
;
A
#
# COMPACT_ATOMS: atom_id res chain seq x y z
N MET A 1 81.42 -6.29 -4.28
CA MET A 1 79.99 -6.68 -4.07
C MET A 1 80.00 -7.87 -3.10
N LYS A 2 79.63 -7.61 -1.82
CA LYS A 2 79.57 -8.66 -0.80
C LYS A 2 78.20 -9.31 -0.85
N TYR A 3 78.10 -10.54 -1.33
CA TYR A 3 76.84 -11.29 -1.36
C TYR A 3 76.35 -11.56 0.08
N ILE A 4 75.17 -11.14 0.34
CA ILE A 4 74.43 -11.45 1.58
C ILE A 4 74.06 -12.95 1.49
N ASN A 5 74.82 -13.75 2.26
CA ASN A 5 74.64 -15.21 2.22
C ASN A 5 74.43 -15.83 3.63
N LYS A 6 73.76 -15.10 4.49
CA LYS A 6 73.29 -15.67 5.77
C LYS A 6 71.79 -15.87 5.73
N PRO A 7 71.25 -17.07 5.97
CA PRO A 7 69.80 -17.32 5.91
C PRO A 7 68.99 -16.40 6.83
N LYS A 8 69.60 -15.84 7.85
CA LYS A 8 68.98 -14.85 8.77
C LYS A 8 68.64 -13.53 8.09
N ASP A 9 69.42 -13.10 7.13
CA ASP A 9 69.22 -11.81 6.41
C ASP A 9 68.05 -11.82 5.44
N ILE A 10 67.56 -13.04 5.08
CA ILE A 10 66.38 -13.25 4.23
C ILE A 10 65.14 -13.57 5.10
N ILE A 11 65.30 -14.26 6.21
CA ILE A 11 64.20 -14.71 7.05
C ILE A 11 63.51 -13.52 7.76
N TYR A 12 64.28 -12.51 8.22
CA TYR A 12 63.70 -11.33 8.89
C TYR A 12 62.81 -10.49 7.99
N PRO A 13 63.21 -10.06 6.81
CA PRO A 13 62.31 -9.29 5.90
C PRO A 13 61.13 -10.12 5.42
N LEU A 14 61.31 -11.43 5.19
CA LEU A 14 60.21 -12.33 4.80
C LEU A 14 59.17 -12.47 5.94
N GLY A 15 59.64 -12.62 7.20
CA GLY A 15 58.76 -12.66 8.36
C GLY A 15 57.98 -11.37 8.55
N LEU A 16 58.63 -10.22 8.37
CA LEU A 16 57.99 -8.91 8.48
C LEU A 16 56.93 -8.68 7.38
N ALA A 17 57.23 -9.11 6.16
CA ALA A 17 56.26 -9.07 5.05
C ALA A 17 55.02 -9.94 5.31
N LEU A 18 55.20 -11.15 5.88
CA LEU A 18 54.11 -12.07 6.25
C LEU A 18 53.21 -11.48 7.35
N VAL A 19 53.80 -10.85 8.37
CA VAL A 19 53.05 -10.18 9.45
C VAL A 19 52.26 -9.00 8.88
N LEU A 20 52.82 -8.23 7.95
CA LEU A 20 52.19 -7.10 7.32
C LEU A 20 50.97 -7.55 6.44
N ILE A 21 51.15 -8.59 5.65
CA ILE A 21 50.08 -9.21 4.85
C ILE A 21 48.97 -9.76 5.76
N ALA A 22 49.34 -10.47 6.81
CA ALA A 22 48.36 -10.98 7.78
C ALA A 22 47.57 -9.85 8.46
N GLY A 23 48.25 -8.75 8.85
CA GLY A 23 47.61 -7.57 9.40
C GLY A 23 46.62 -6.91 8.43
N ILE A 24 46.98 -6.80 7.16
CA ILE A 24 46.07 -6.26 6.11
C ILE A 24 44.84 -7.19 5.90
N VAL A 25 45.06 -8.51 5.82
CA VAL A 25 43.94 -9.47 5.63
C VAL A 25 43.00 -9.48 6.84
N ILE A 26 43.54 -9.42 8.07
CA ILE A 26 42.73 -9.30 9.28
C ILE A 26 41.98 -7.98 9.30
N GLY A 27 42.62 -6.87 8.93
CA GLY A 27 41.98 -5.56 8.82
C GLY A 27 40.83 -5.54 7.84
N ILE A 28 40.99 -6.11 6.64
CA ILE A 28 39.94 -6.22 5.65
C ILE A 28 38.78 -7.11 6.17
N LYS A 29 39.07 -8.24 6.81
CA LYS A 29 38.03 -9.12 7.37
C LYS A 29 37.28 -8.47 8.55
N LEU A 30 37.94 -7.71 9.38
CA LEU A 30 37.33 -6.95 10.47
C LEU A 30 36.46 -5.79 9.93
N GLN A 31 36.77 -5.22 8.76
CA GLN A 31 35.98 -4.19 8.11
C GLN A 31 34.74 -4.76 7.41
N GLN A 32 34.76 -6.04 7.00
CA GLN A 32 33.65 -6.74 6.36
C GLN A 32 32.72 -7.45 7.34
N ALA A 33 32.93 -7.34 8.66
CA ALA A 33 32.04 -7.93 9.65
C ALA A 33 30.64 -7.31 9.53
N PRO A 34 29.58 -8.10 9.33
CA PRO A 34 28.21 -7.58 9.25
C PRO A 34 27.85 -6.92 10.59
N GLY A 35 27.54 -5.62 10.57
CA GLY A 35 27.16 -4.84 11.74
C GLY A 35 28.03 -3.66 12.10
N ARG A 36 29.15 -3.41 11.40
CA ARG A 36 29.88 -2.14 11.55
C ARG A 36 29.34 -1.15 10.52
N PRO A 37 28.85 0.03 10.95
CA PRO A 37 28.45 1.06 10.01
C PRO A 37 29.68 1.42 9.16
N SER A 38 29.56 1.27 7.86
CA SER A 38 30.56 1.77 6.91
C SER A 38 30.73 3.26 7.19
N LEU A 39 31.95 3.66 7.56
CA LEU A 39 32.31 5.06 7.77
C LEU A 39 32.42 5.81 6.41
N THR A 40 31.42 5.66 5.55
CA THR A 40 31.17 6.66 4.53
C THR A 40 30.43 7.80 5.22
N VAL A 41 31.20 8.63 5.90
CA VAL A 41 30.74 9.89 6.47
C VAL A 41 30.32 10.76 5.29
N TYR A 42 29.04 10.86 5.04
CA TYR A 42 28.45 11.97 4.27
C TYR A 42 28.29 13.13 5.26
N PRO A 43 29.21 14.14 5.29
CA PRO A 43 29.22 15.17 6.35
C PRO A 43 27.94 16.02 6.43
N ARG A 44 27.04 15.89 5.45
CA ARG A 44 25.76 16.61 5.39
C ARG A 44 24.55 15.81 5.88
N ALA A 45 24.62 14.47 5.90
CA ALA A 45 23.54 13.61 6.40
C ALA A 45 23.55 13.50 7.95
N ASP A 46 24.68 13.75 8.59
CA ASP A 46 24.86 13.57 10.04
C ASP A 46 23.93 14.47 10.87
N LYS A 47 23.59 15.66 10.38
CA LYS A 47 22.82 16.63 11.17
C LYS A 47 21.42 16.12 11.52
N LEU A 48 20.71 15.56 10.53
CA LEU A 48 19.37 15.02 10.75
C LEU A 48 19.42 13.77 11.64
N THR A 49 20.35 12.86 11.38
CA THR A 49 20.58 11.66 12.19
C THR A 49 20.94 12.01 13.63
N ASN A 50 21.82 13.01 13.83
CA ASN A 50 22.20 13.47 15.16
C ASN A 50 21.01 14.11 15.91
N VAL A 51 20.14 14.87 15.23
CA VAL A 51 18.94 15.43 15.84
C VAL A 51 17.98 14.33 16.27
N LEU A 52 17.74 13.33 15.41
CA LEU A 52 16.87 12.19 15.75
C LEU A 52 17.42 11.42 16.95
N LYS A 53 18.72 11.15 16.97
CA LYS A 53 19.37 10.49 18.10
C LYS A 53 19.32 11.32 19.38
N TYR A 54 19.50 12.64 19.29
CA TYR A 54 19.39 13.53 20.45
C TYR A 54 17.96 13.52 21.02
N ILE A 55 16.93 13.51 20.15
CA ILE A 55 15.54 13.39 20.58
C ILE A 55 15.31 12.05 21.28
N GLU A 56 15.80 10.93 20.70
CA GLU A 56 15.67 9.59 21.28
C GLU A 56 16.29 9.51 22.67
N ASP A 57 17.48 10.13 22.84
CA ASP A 57 18.28 10.03 24.08
C ASP A 57 17.86 11.03 25.17
N GLN A 58 17.32 12.21 24.79
CA GLN A 58 17.17 13.35 25.69
C GLN A 58 15.75 13.92 25.82
N TYR A 59 14.79 13.44 25.02
CA TYR A 59 13.42 13.97 25.12
C TYR A 59 12.74 13.44 26.37
N VAL A 60 11.87 14.29 27.00
CA VAL A 60 11.20 13.98 28.26
C VAL A 60 10.31 12.75 28.18
N ASP A 61 9.59 12.60 27.05
CA ASP A 61 8.71 11.45 26.81
C ASP A 61 9.38 10.44 25.87
N THR A 62 8.99 9.17 26.00
CA THR A 62 9.47 8.12 25.08
C THR A 62 8.96 8.37 23.68
N VAL A 63 9.84 8.63 22.73
CA VAL A 63 9.51 8.90 21.33
C VAL A 63 10.00 7.77 20.43
N SER A 64 9.14 7.30 19.53
CA SER A 64 9.52 6.36 18.49
C SER A 64 10.21 7.11 17.35
N VAL A 65 11.51 6.92 17.17
CA VAL A 65 12.28 7.48 16.05
C VAL A 65 11.71 7.03 14.70
N SER A 66 11.24 5.78 14.60
CA SER A 66 10.59 5.28 13.39
C SER A 66 9.35 6.11 13.03
N THR A 67 8.49 6.40 14.00
CA THR A 67 7.28 7.24 13.79
C THR A 67 7.65 8.67 13.42
N LEU A 68 8.68 9.24 14.04
CA LEU A 68 9.18 10.58 13.67
C LEU A 68 9.69 10.62 12.24
N VAL A 69 10.43 9.61 11.81
CA VAL A 69 10.96 9.51 10.43
C VAL A 69 9.79 9.40 9.45
N GLU A 70 8.83 8.49 9.68
CA GLU A 70 7.65 8.31 8.84
C GLU A 70 6.86 9.63 8.67
N ASN A 71 6.67 10.38 9.76
CA ASN A 71 5.96 11.67 9.71
C ASN A 71 6.79 12.81 9.07
N THR A 72 8.11 12.71 9.08
CA THR A 72 9.00 13.76 8.58
C THR A 72 9.25 13.64 7.07
N ILE A 73 9.30 12.42 6.53
CA ILE A 73 9.56 12.18 5.10
C ILE A 73 8.58 12.94 4.20
N PRO A 74 7.25 12.93 4.42
CA PRO A 74 6.31 13.71 3.60
C PRO A 74 6.59 15.21 3.64
N VAL A 75 7.02 15.74 4.81
CA VAL A 75 7.34 17.16 4.98
C VAL A 75 8.60 17.55 4.20
N LEU A 76 9.62 16.67 4.21
CA LEU A 76 10.83 16.87 3.41
C LEU A 76 10.52 16.90 1.91
N LEU A 77 9.69 15.95 1.44
CA LEU A 77 9.35 15.85 0.02
C LEU A 77 8.48 17.01 -0.48
N LYS A 78 7.70 17.66 0.38
CA LYS A 78 6.95 18.89 0.03
C LYS A 78 7.83 20.04 -0.48
N ASN A 79 9.16 20.02 -0.19
CA ASN A 79 10.11 21.00 -0.69
C ASN A 79 10.64 20.66 -2.09
N LEU A 80 10.24 19.53 -2.65
CA LEU A 80 10.57 19.11 -4.01
C LEU A 80 9.42 19.45 -4.97
N ASP A 81 9.30 18.71 -6.05
CA ASP A 81 8.21 18.87 -7.01
C ASP A 81 6.90 18.19 -6.53
N PRO A 82 5.73 18.57 -7.12
CA PRO A 82 4.43 18.00 -6.73
C PRO A 82 4.28 16.48 -6.99
N HIS A 83 5.18 15.87 -7.76
CA HIS A 83 5.16 14.44 -8.09
C HIS A 83 5.96 13.61 -7.10
N SER A 84 6.75 14.25 -6.22
CA SER A 84 7.52 13.58 -5.17
C SER A 84 6.64 13.29 -3.97
N VAL A 85 6.05 12.10 -3.93
CA VAL A 85 5.13 11.66 -2.86
C VAL A 85 5.71 10.45 -2.14
N TYR A 86 5.66 10.47 -0.82
CA TYR A 86 5.97 9.31 0.01
C TYR A 86 4.70 8.53 0.32
N ILE A 87 4.74 7.23 0.11
CA ILE A 87 3.65 6.31 0.44
C ILE A 87 4.17 5.39 1.54
N PRO A 88 3.66 5.52 2.78
CA PRO A 88 4.02 4.61 3.87
C PRO A 88 3.68 3.16 3.51
N ALA A 89 4.46 2.20 4.04
CA ALA A 89 4.23 0.78 3.82
C ALA A 89 2.82 0.32 4.23
N SER A 90 2.24 0.95 5.26
CA SER A 90 0.87 0.72 5.70
C SER A 90 -0.21 1.12 4.69
N GLU A 91 0.07 2.10 3.82
CA GLU A 91 -0.87 2.63 2.82
C GLU A 91 -0.63 2.06 1.43
N LEU A 92 0.52 1.41 1.20
CA LEU A 92 0.92 0.90 -0.12
C LEU A 92 -0.13 -0.01 -0.75
N LYS A 93 -0.79 -0.87 0.04
CA LYS A 93 -1.87 -1.74 -0.45
C LYS A 93 -3.04 -0.91 -0.97
N ALA A 94 -3.50 0.07 -0.20
CA ALA A 94 -4.65 0.91 -0.58
C ALA A 94 -4.38 1.74 -1.84
N VAL A 95 -3.16 2.28 -1.97
CA VAL A 95 -2.73 3.04 -3.16
C VAL A 95 -2.64 2.14 -4.41
N ASN A 96 -2.26 0.88 -4.25
CA ASN A 96 -2.14 -0.07 -5.37
C ASN A 96 -3.47 -0.72 -5.77
N GLU A 97 -4.49 -0.77 -4.90
CA GLU A 97 -5.80 -1.37 -5.20
C GLU A 97 -6.40 -0.92 -6.56
N PRO A 98 -6.44 0.38 -6.89
CA PRO A 98 -6.96 0.83 -8.19
C PRO A 98 -6.12 0.33 -9.37
N LEU A 99 -4.81 0.18 -9.18
CA LEU A 99 -3.88 -0.33 -10.20
C LEU A 99 -4.00 -1.85 -10.36
N ASP A 100 -4.32 -2.57 -9.28
CA ASP A 100 -4.53 -4.02 -9.28
C ASP A 100 -5.91 -4.42 -9.84
N GLY A 101 -6.76 -3.42 -10.16
CA GLY A 101 -8.08 -3.63 -10.73
C GLY A 101 -9.10 -4.22 -9.75
N GLY A 102 -8.92 -3.99 -8.44
CA GLY A 102 -9.88 -4.43 -7.43
C GLY A 102 -9.39 -4.24 -6.00
N PHE A 103 -10.31 -4.33 -5.06
CA PHE A 103 -10.05 -4.28 -3.62
C PHE A 103 -10.87 -5.32 -2.88
N ASP A 104 -10.48 -5.62 -1.65
CA ASP A 104 -11.21 -6.57 -0.80
C ASP A 104 -12.23 -5.79 0.06
N GLY A 105 -13.50 -6.19 0.03
CA GLY A 105 -14.56 -5.51 0.77
C GLY A 105 -15.94 -6.12 0.57
N ILE A 106 -16.99 -5.37 0.93
CA ILE A 106 -18.39 -5.84 0.83
C ILE A 106 -19.07 -5.52 -0.49
N GLY A 107 -18.49 -4.67 -1.36
CA GLY A 107 -19.01 -4.35 -2.69
C GLY A 107 -20.27 -3.48 -2.66
N ILE A 108 -20.18 -2.31 -2.04
CA ILE A 108 -21.23 -1.27 -2.10
C ILE A 108 -20.64 0.06 -2.51
N THR A 109 -21.46 0.90 -3.15
CA THR A 109 -21.28 2.34 -3.26
C THR A 109 -22.21 3.00 -2.25
N PHE A 110 -21.73 3.95 -1.48
CA PHE A 110 -22.53 4.61 -0.46
C PHE A 110 -22.26 6.11 -0.40
N ASN A 111 -23.20 6.85 0.17
CA ASN A 111 -23.07 8.24 0.59
C ASN A 111 -23.40 8.36 2.08
N MET A 112 -23.05 9.48 2.71
CA MET A 112 -23.33 9.73 4.13
C MET A 112 -24.16 11.02 4.34
N PRO A 113 -25.40 11.10 3.79
CA PRO A 113 -26.27 12.22 4.08
C PRO A 113 -26.72 12.21 5.55
N ASN A 114 -26.68 13.36 6.20
CA ASN A 114 -27.09 13.51 7.60
C ASN A 114 -26.44 12.48 8.53
N ASP A 115 -25.12 12.31 8.38
CA ASP A 115 -24.30 11.42 9.20
C ASP A 115 -24.82 9.96 9.26
N THR A 116 -25.36 9.47 8.17
CA THR A 116 -25.86 8.11 8.04
C THR A 116 -25.41 7.50 6.72
N ILE A 117 -24.86 6.29 6.78
CA ILE A 117 -24.39 5.57 5.60
C ILE A 117 -25.62 5.06 4.82
N VAL A 118 -25.80 5.56 3.60
CA VAL A 118 -26.89 5.14 2.70
C VAL A 118 -26.30 4.40 1.51
N VAL A 119 -26.70 3.16 1.31
CA VAL A 119 -26.30 2.36 0.15
C VAL A 119 -26.89 2.98 -1.12
N VAL A 120 -26.05 3.42 -2.04
CA VAL A 120 -26.44 3.94 -3.36
C VAL A 120 -26.65 2.79 -4.34
N SER A 121 -25.72 1.83 -4.35
CA SER A 121 -25.79 0.64 -5.18
C SER A 121 -24.90 -0.47 -4.63
N THR A 122 -25.21 -1.71 -4.95
CA THR A 122 -24.34 -2.86 -4.76
C THR A 122 -23.55 -3.14 -6.04
N VAL A 123 -22.37 -3.71 -5.92
CA VAL A 123 -21.58 -4.18 -7.07
C VAL A 123 -22.21 -5.47 -7.60
N GLN A 124 -22.47 -5.54 -8.89
CA GLN A 124 -23.08 -6.70 -9.54
C GLN A 124 -22.25 -7.98 -9.29
N GLY A 125 -22.90 -9.04 -8.83
CA GLY A 125 -22.26 -10.29 -8.44
C GLY A 125 -21.43 -10.21 -7.16
N GLY A 126 -21.40 -9.06 -6.49
CA GLY A 126 -20.66 -8.82 -5.26
C GLY A 126 -21.30 -9.47 -4.02
N PRO A 127 -20.56 -9.50 -2.90
CA PRO A 127 -21.04 -10.14 -1.68
C PRO A 127 -22.31 -9.48 -1.11
N SER A 128 -22.41 -8.16 -1.15
CA SER A 128 -23.59 -7.44 -0.63
C SER A 128 -24.85 -7.70 -1.44
N GLU A 129 -24.73 -7.79 -2.77
CA GLU A 129 -25.86 -8.12 -3.65
C GLU A 129 -26.38 -9.55 -3.37
N LYS A 130 -25.44 -10.51 -3.24
CA LYS A 130 -25.78 -11.92 -3.00
C LYS A 130 -26.57 -12.16 -1.73
N ILE A 131 -26.37 -11.35 -0.71
CA ILE A 131 -27.10 -11.46 0.56
C ILE A 131 -28.35 -10.56 0.63
N GLY A 132 -28.65 -9.79 -0.43
CA GLY A 132 -29.87 -9.00 -0.54
C GLY A 132 -29.79 -7.60 0.08
N LEU A 133 -28.63 -6.99 0.17
CA LEU A 133 -28.52 -5.53 0.40
C LEU A 133 -29.07 -4.80 -0.82
N LEU A 134 -29.80 -3.72 -0.57
CA LEU A 134 -30.49 -2.94 -1.61
C LEU A 134 -30.06 -1.47 -1.58
N ALA A 135 -30.21 -0.81 -2.73
CA ALA A 135 -30.10 0.64 -2.78
C ALA A 135 -31.16 1.29 -1.86
N GLY A 136 -30.76 2.29 -1.08
CA GLY A 136 -31.60 2.95 -0.09
C GLY A 136 -31.51 2.37 1.33
N ASP A 137 -30.87 1.22 1.54
CA ASP A 137 -30.59 0.70 2.87
C ASP A 137 -29.67 1.65 3.63
N ARG A 138 -29.97 1.84 4.92
CA ARG A 138 -29.19 2.70 5.81
C ARG A 138 -28.41 1.84 6.79
N ILE A 139 -27.10 1.81 6.68
CA ILE A 139 -26.25 1.09 7.63
C ILE A 139 -26.10 1.92 8.89
N VAL A 140 -26.56 1.37 10.01
CA VAL A 140 -26.54 2.02 11.31
C VAL A 140 -25.54 1.39 12.26
N THR A 141 -25.19 0.11 12.09
CA THR A 141 -24.15 -0.55 12.89
C THR A 141 -23.21 -1.36 12.00
N ILE A 142 -21.93 -1.42 12.39
CA ILE A 142 -20.92 -2.29 11.80
C ILE A 142 -20.24 -3.06 12.93
N ASP A 143 -20.26 -4.41 12.89
CA ASP A 143 -19.78 -5.31 13.94
C ASP A 143 -20.30 -4.95 15.35
N GLY A 144 -21.55 -4.46 15.41
CA GLY A 144 -22.21 -4.04 16.65
C GLY A 144 -21.90 -2.60 17.10
N GLN A 145 -20.95 -1.92 16.46
CA GLN A 145 -20.65 -0.53 16.73
C GLN A 145 -21.63 0.38 16.00
N ASN A 146 -22.24 1.35 16.70
CA ASN A 146 -23.06 2.39 16.06
C ASN A 146 -22.17 3.29 15.18
N VAL A 147 -22.60 3.53 13.95
CA VAL A 147 -21.89 4.37 12.96
C VAL A 147 -22.78 5.45 12.36
N ALA A 148 -23.99 5.63 12.88
CA ALA A 148 -24.96 6.62 12.40
C ALA A 148 -25.27 7.67 13.47
N GLY A 149 -25.35 8.94 13.07
CA GLY A 149 -25.74 10.05 13.93
C GLY A 149 -24.73 10.44 15.01
N ILE A 150 -23.45 10.13 14.84
CA ILE A 150 -22.40 10.36 15.84
C ILE A 150 -21.16 11.07 15.27
N GLY A 151 -21.24 11.62 14.05
CA GLY A 151 -20.09 12.25 13.36
C GLY A 151 -19.01 11.24 12.96
N PHE A 152 -19.40 10.00 12.61
CA PHE A 152 -18.43 8.96 12.30
C PHE A 152 -17.70 9.27 10.97
N PRO A 153 -16.34 9.32 10.94
CA PRO A 153 -15.60 9.69 9.75
C PRO A 153 -15.80 8.70 8.60
N GLN A 154 -16.00 9.20 7.38
CA GLN A 154 -16.24 8.35 6.20
C GLN A 154 -15.07 7.40 5.87
N ASP A 155 -13.84 7.83 6.09
CA ASP A 155 -12.64 7.01 5.90
C ASP A 155 -12.56 5.85 6.89
N GLU A 156 -13.02 6.04 8.13
CA GLU A 156 -13.14 4.96 9.11
C GLU A 156 -14.24 3.96 8.72
N VAL A 157 -15.39 4.44 8.20
CA VAL A 157 -16.42 3.55 7.64
C VAL A 157 -15.82 2.67 6.54
N VAL A 158 -15.06 3.26 5.61
CA VAL A 158 -14.40 2.51 4.54
C VAL A 158 -13.46 1.45 5.11
N LYS A 159 -12.67 1.78 6.14
CA LYS A 159 -11.76 0.82 6.81
C LYS A 159 -12.53 -0.33 7.47
N LEU A 160 -13.67 -0.06 8.11
CA LEU A 160 -14.49 -1.09 8.74
C LEU A 160 -15.16 -2.03 7.72
N LEU A 161 -15.62 -1.49 6.59
CA LEU A 161 -16.28 -2.28 5.54
C LEU A 161 -15.29 -3.05 4.65
N LYS A 162 -14.10 -2.49 4.42
CA LYS A 162 -12.97 -3.19 3.80
C LYS A 162 -12.32 -4.16 4.80
N GLY A 163 -11.51 -5.07 4.30
CA GLY A 163 -10.72 -5.99 5.13
C GLY A 163 -10.22 -7.18 4.32
N PRO A 164 -9.43 -8.07 4.91
CA PRO A 164 -8.89 -9.22 4.20
C PRO A 164 -9.99 -10.08 3.55
N ASN A 165 -9.69 -10.60 2.37
CA ASN A 165 -10.61 -11.50 1.66
C ASN A 165 -11.03 -12.67 2.56
N LEU A 166 -12.28 -13.14 2.41
CA LEU A 166 -12.93 -14.20 3.18
C LEU A 166 -13.15 -13.89 4.67
N THR A 167 -12.81 -12.70 5.17
CA THR A 167 -13.23 -12.27 6.51
C THR A 167 -14.71 -11.84 6.50
N ARG A 168 -15.34 -11.86 7.67
CA ARG A 168 -16.75 -11.52 7.83
C ARG A 168 -16.89 -10.16 8.49
N VAL A 169 -17.97 -9.47 8.14
CA VAL A 169 -18.42 -8.24 8.81
C VAL A 169 -19.94 -8.29 8.96
N LYS A 170 -20.43 -7.89 10.13
CA LYS A 170 -21.87 -7.78 10.39
C LYS A 170 -22.31 -6.34 10.22
N VAL A 171 -23.30 -6.10 9.37
CA VAL A 171 -23.91 -4.78 9.19
C VAL A 171 -25.35 -4.80 9.63
N GLY A 172 -25.73 -3.89 10.52
CA GLY A 172 -27.12 -3.65 10.87
C GLY A 172 -27.66 -2.52 10.01
N ILE A 173 -28.78 -2.77 9.34
CA ILE A 173 -29.39 -1.81 8.44
C ILE A 173 -30.82 -1.48 8.85
N VAL A 174 -31.25 -0.26 8.53
CA VAL A 174 -32.65 0.17 8.53
C VAL A 174 -33.10 0.28 7.08
N ARG A 175 -34.18 -0.42 6.74
CA ARG A 175 -34.80 -0.41 5.41
C ARG A 175 -36.16 0.25 5.47
N LYS A 176 -36.49 1.09 4.49
CA LYS A 176 -37.79 1.74 4.42
C LYS A 176 -38.89 0.70 4.35
N GLY A 177 -39.87 0.79 5.26
CA GLY A 177 -41.00 -0.14 5.36
C GLY A 177 -40.73 -1.38 6.21
N VAL A 178 -39.61 -1.44 6.89
CA VAL A 178 -39.28 -2.47 7.89
C VAL A 178 -38.94 -1.77 9.19
N ASP A 179 -39.67 -2.08 10.26
CA ASP A 179 -39.51 -1.39 11.57
C ASP A 179 -38.30 -1.89 12.36
N GLU A 180 -37.82 -3.09 12.08
CA GLU A 180 -36.71 -3.73 12.79
C GLU A 180 -35.38 -3.52 12.07
N ILE A 181 -34.27 -3.45 12.84
CA ILE A 181 -32.92 -3.45 12.29
C ILE A 181 -32.61 -4.84 11.76
N MET A 182 -32.37 -4.93 10.46
CA MET A 182 -31.96 -6.17 9.81
C MET A 182 -30.44 -6.32 9.91
N VAL A 183 -29.97 -7.48 10.37
CA VAL A 183 -28.54 -7.77 10.48
C VAL A 183 -28.11 -8.70 9.34
N PHE A 184 -27.13 -8.26 8.56
CA PHE A 184 -26.52 -9.05 7.49
C PHE A 184 -25.08 -9.40 7.86
N GLU A 185 -24.71 -10.66 7.74
CA GLU A 185 -23.32 -11.11 7.84
C GLU A 185 -22.75 -11.26 6.43
N ILE A 186 -21.79 -10.42 6.09
CA ILE A 186 -21.19 -10.34 4.77
C ILE A 186 -19.79 -10.94 4.80
N VAL A 187 -19.52 -11.88 3.91
CA VAL A 187 -18.15 -12.37 3.67
C VAL A 187 -17.50 -11.43 2.67
N ARG A 188 -16.41 -10.76 3.08
CA ARG A 188 -15.66 -9.88 2.19
C ARG A 188 -15.07 -10.66 1.02
N ASP A 189 -15.12 -10.08 -0.16
CA ASP A 189 -14.63 -10.70 -1.38
C ASP A 189 -13.87 -9.67 -2.22
N LYS A 190 -13.17 -10.12 -3.25
CA LYS A 190 -12.50 -9.25 -4.20
C LYS A 190 -13.53 -8.53 -5.07
N ILE A 191 -13.62 -7.23 -4.91
CA ILE A 191 -14.53 -6.35 -5.66
C ILE A 191 -13.77 -5.82 -6.88
N PRO A 192 -14.19 -6.17 -8.12
CA PRO A 192 -13.51 -5.71 -9.32
C PRO A 192 -13.70 -4.21 -9.52
N ILE A 193 -12.64 -3.55 -9.99
CA ILE A 193 -12.66 -2.17 -10.46
C ILE A 193 -12.35 -2.23 -11.96
N TYR A 194 -13.39 -2.07 -12.78
CA TYR A 194 -13.23 -2.15 -14.23
C TYR A 194 -12.57 -0.89 -14.79
N SER A 195 -11.72 -1.09 -15.79
CA SER A 195 -11.11 0.00 -16.59
C SER A 195 -12.06 0.46 -17.70
N ILE A 196 -12.94 -0.44 -18.17
CA ILE A 196 -13.89 -0.19 -19.26
C ILE A 196 -15.29 -0.05 -18.68
N ASP A 197 -15.84 1.16 -18.77
CA ASP A 197 -17.21 1.47 -18.31
C ASP A 197 -18.25 1.12 -19.38
N ILE A 198 -17.91 1.34 -20.64
CA ILE A 198 -18.85 1.21 -21.77
C ILE A 198 -18.16 0.48 -22.92
N SER A 199 -18.84 -0.51 -23.47
CA SER A 199 -18.49 -1.19 -24.71
C SER A 199 -19.78 -1.52 -25.45
N LEU A 200 -20.04 -0.83 -26.58
CA LEU A 200 -21.27 -0.98 -27.37
C LEU A 200 -21.03 -0.71 -28.86
N MET A 201 -21.89 -1.23 -29.73
CA MET A 201 -21.94 -0.85 -31.13
C MET A 201 -22.66 0.47 -31.27
N LEU A 202 -22.12 1.41 -32.09
CA LEU A 202 -22.75 2.65 -32.44
C LEU A 202 -23.66 2.46 -33.67
N ASP A 203 -23.20 1.62 -34.60
CA ASP A 203 -23.91 1.16 -35.78
C ASP A 203 -23.46 -0.28 -36.13
N ASP A 204 -23.77 -0.75 -37.35
CA ASP A 204 -23.48 -2.13 -37.77
C ASP A 204 -21.97 -2.43 -37.92
N GLU A 205 -21.11 -1.38 -38.02
CA GLU A 205 -19.69 -1.52 -38.31
C GLU A 205 -18.80 -0.87 -37.24
N MET A 206 -19.31 0.15 -36.51
CA MET A 206 -18.54 0.92 -35.55
C MET A 206 -18.81 0.52 -34.11
N GLY A 207 -17.76 0.16 -33.40
CA GLY A 207 -17.76 -0.07 -31.93
C GLY A 207 -17.25 1.15 -31.16
N TYR A 208 -17.82 1.37 -29.96
CA TYR A 208 -17.36 2.39 -28.99
C TYR A 208 -16.92 1.73 -27.71
N ILE A 209 -15.72 2.08 -27.26
CA ILE A 209 -15.17 1.63 -25.97
C ILE A 209 -14.72 2.85 -25.17
N LYS A 210 -15.23 2.98 -23.93
CA LYS A 210 -14.81 4.02 -23.00
C LYS A 210 -13.92 3.43 -21.93
N ILE A 211 -12.64 3.86 -21.92
CA ILE A 211 -11.67 3.56 -20.86
C ILE A 211 -11.69 4.72 -19.86
N SER A 212 -12.11 4.46 -18.63
CA SER A 212 -12.22 5.49 -17.58
C SER A 212 -10.96 5.56 -16.70
N ARG A 213 -10.15 4.50 -16.67
CA ARG A 213 -8.91 4.40 -15.92
C ARG A 213 -7.96 3.38 -16.54
N PHE A 214 -6.70 3.45 -16.10
CA PHE A 214 -5.69 2.46 -16.49
C PHE A 214 -5.26 1.65 -15.26
N ALA A 215 -5.39 0.32 -15.35
CA ALA A 215 -5.01 -0.67 -14.35
C ALA A 215 -4.25 -1.82 -15.03
N ARG A 216 -3.72 -2.75 -14.25
CA ARG A 216 -3.07 -3.98 -14.78
C ARG A 216 -4.03 -4.84 -15.58
N THR A 217 -5.33 -4.72 -15.33
CA THR A 217 -6.42 -5.44 -16.00
C THR A 217 -6.86 -4.79 -17.32
N THR A 218 -6.54 -3.51 -17.56
CA THR A 218 -7.06 -2.71 -18.69
C THR A 218 -6.81 -3.38 -20.04
N TYR A 219 -5.62 -3.92 -20.27
CA TYR A 219 -5.30 -4.57 -21.54
C TYR A 219 -6.21 -5.77 -21.82
N LYS A 220 -6.40 -6.63 -20.81
CA LYS A 220 -7.29 -7.80 -20.96
C LYS A 220 -8.73 -7.38 -21.20
N GLU A 221 -9.23 -6.43 -20.38
CA GLU A 221 -10.59 -5.90 -20.53
C GLU A 221 -10.82 -5.29 -21.92
N PHE A 222 -9.81 -4.57 -22.45
CA PHE A 222 -9.88 -3.98 -23.78
C PHE A 222 -9.95 -5.04 -24.88
N ILE A 223 -9.11 -6.06 -24.85
CA ILE A 223 -9.13 -7.16 -25.82
C ILE A 223 -10.46 -7.92 -25.76
N ASP A 224 -10.98 -8.17 -24.55
CA ASP A 224 -12.27 -8.83 -24.38
C ASP A 224 -13.41 -7.97 -24.95
N ALA A 225 -13.38 -6.65 -24.73
CA ALA A 225 -14.36 -5.71 -25.29
C ALA A 225 -14.29 -5.65 -26.82
N VAL A 226 -13.10 -5.52 -27.41
CA VAL A 226 -12.89 -5.54 -28.87
C VAL A 226 -13.43 -6.84 -29.45
N SER A 227 -13.06 -7.99 -28.88
CA SER A 227 -13.49 -9.31 -29.35
C SER A 227 -15.02 -9.47 -29.29
N LYS A 228 -15.67 -8.87 -28.26
CA LYS A 228 -17.13 -8.84 -28.14
C LYS A 228 -17.76 -8.01 -29.24
N LEU A 229 -17.25 -6.81 -29.55
CA LEU A 229 -17.75 -5.93 -30.60
C LEU A 229 -17.52 -6.52 -31.98
N GLN A 230 -16.38 -7.16 -32.25
CA GLN A 230 -16.12 -7.86 -33.51
C GLN A 230 -17.14 -8.98 -33.76
N LYS A 231 -17.54 -9.73 -32.74
CA LYS A 231 -18.58 -10.76 -32.84
C LYS A 231 -19.96 -10.15 -33.12
N GLN A 232 -20.17 -8.86 -32.86
CA GLN A 232 -21.41 -8.11 -33.13
C GLN A 232 -21.42 -7.42 -34.50
N GLY A 233 -20.33 -7.49 -35.27
CA GLY A 233 -20.22 -6.94 -36.62
C GLY A 233 -19.18 -5.84 -36.79
N MET A 234 -18.50 -5.39 -35.73
CA MET A 234 -17.44 -4.38 -35.85
C MET A 234 -16.33 -4.85 -36.81
N THR A 235 -16.01 -4.03 -37.76
CA THR A 235 -14.98 -4.27 -38.80
C THR A 235 -13.73 -3.41 -38.58
#